data_0205c6dfb9a4ebea2252b810c5144108
#
_entry.id   0205c6dfb9a4ebea2252b810c5144108
#
_cell.length_a   1.000
_cell.length_b   1.000
_cell.length_c   1.000
_cell.angle_alpha   90.00
_cell.angle_beta   90.00
_cell.angle_gamma   90.00
#
_symmetry.space_group_name_H-M   'P 1'
#
loop_
_entity.id
_entity.type
_entity.pdbx_description
1 polymer ?
#
loop_
_entity_poly.entity_id
_entity_poly.type
_entity_poly.pdbx_seq_one_letter_code
_entity_poly.pdbx_strand_id
1 'polypeptide(L)'
;MKLLALDIDGTLITKEHVLTEGVRSALLRAQRDYDTRIILASGRPTPALGALAEALQIADYGGYLMPFNGGKILEAGSKRLLSAQLLDADLIPQLYRLVQEHGANILTYTEEHILTEREDDPYAEKEVVITGMPLKRVPSFVEAATESLPKCLAVGPLEKLIPLEAAVKEQLGTRVGAFRSSDYFLELVPLGVNKGNALARLLDVLGMTPQDLIAIGDNYNDLEMIELAGTGVAMGNAPEDIQRRANFVTRSNAEDGVAYALEQLLFV
;
A
#
# COMPACT_ATOMS: atom_id res chain seq x y z
N MET A 1 -22.16 -4.57 10.69
CA MET A 1 -20.84 -3.94 10.41
C MET A 1 -20.31 -4.45 9.07
N LYS A 2 -19.84 -3.57 8.19
CA LYS A 2 -19.14 -3.90 6.94
C LYS A 2 -17.72 -3.35 6.99
N LEU A 3 -16.82 -3.95 6.23
CA LEU A 3 -15.48 -3.43 5.99
C LEU A 3 -15.39 -2.89 4.57
N LEU A 4 -14.74 -1.75 4.39
CA LEU A 4 -14.50 -1.13 3.10
C LEU A 4 -12.99 -0.89 2.94
N ALA A 5 -12.33 -1.74 2.17
CA ALA A 5 -10.92 -1.57 1.83
C ALA A 5 -10.79 -0.70 0.58
N LEU A 6 -9.99 0.34 0.69
CA LEU A 6 -9.76 1.33 -0.36
C LEU A 6 -8.28 1.44 -0.66
N ASP A 7 -7.91 1.25 -1.91
CA ASP A 7 -6.63 1.75 -2.40
C ASP A 7 -6.64 3.29 -2.44
N ILE A 8 -5.47 3.90 -2.49
CA ILE A 8 -5.31 5.37 -2.46
C ILE A 8 -5.06 5.92 -3.86
N ASP A 9 -3.95 5.56 -4.48
CA ASP A 9 -3.45 6.18 -5.70
C ASP A 9 -4.14 5.62 -6.94
N GLY A 10 -4.93 6.43 -7.64
CA GLY A 10 -5.76 5.96 -8.75
C GLY A 10 -7.15 5.45 -8.33
N THR A 11 -7.43 5.37 -7.03
CA THR A 11 -8.71 4.94 -6.46
C THR A 11 -9.36 6.05 -5.63
N LEU A 12 -8.83 6.30 -4.43
CA LEU A 12 -9.41 7.25 -3.47
C LEU A 12 -9.18 8.71 -3.84
N ILE A 13 -8.03 9.01 -4.45
CA ILE A 13 -7.61 10.36 -4.84
C ILE A 13 -7.44 10.48 -6.35
N THR A 14 -7.57 11.70 -6.86
CA THR A 14 -7.35 12.03 -8.27
C THR A 14 -5.86 11.97 -8.63
N LYS A 15 -5.52 12.15 -9.92
CA LYS A 15 -4.13 12.26 -10.39
C LYS A 15 -3.39 13.47 -9.80
N GLU A 16 -4.13 14.49 -9.41
CA GLU A 16 -3.63 15.70 -8.73
C GLU A 16 -3.49 15.48 -7.21
N HIS A 17 -3.64 14.24 -6.73
CA HIS A 17 -3.60 13.86 -5.31
C HIS A 17 -4.67 14.55 -4.45
N VAL A 18 -5.84 14.79 -5.01
CA VAL A 18 -6.97 15.42 -4.31
C VAL A 18 -8.02 14.39 -3.92
N LEU A 19 -8.41 14.37 -2.65
CA LEU A 19 -9.63 13.72 -2.18
C LEU A 19 -10.80 14.67 -2.48
N THR A 20 -11.67 14.29 -3.40
CA THR A 20 -12.83 15.13 -3.77
C THR A 20 -13.86 15.17 -2.64
N GLU A 21 -14.63 16.26 -2.58
CA GLU A 21 -15.69 16.39 -1.56
C GLU A 21 -16.81 15.36 -1.76
N GLY A 22 -17.08 14.95 -3.02
CA GLY A 22 -18.04 13.89 -3.33
C GLY A 22 -17.65 12.56 -2.69
N VAL A 23 -16.40 12.12 -2.91
CA VAL A 23 -15.87 10.88 -2.33
C VAL A 23 -15.79 11.00 -0.80
N ARG A 24 -15.28 12.12 -0.27
CA ARG A 24 -15.18 12.36 1.17
C ARG A 24 -16.55 12.25 1.86
N SER A 25 -17.55 12.95 1.35
CA SER A 25 -18.91 12.96 1.91
C SER A 25 -19.55 11.57 1.88
N ALA A 26 -19.38 10.81 0.77
CA ALA A 26 -19.88 9.44 0.66
C ALA A 26 -19.24 8.50 1.69
N LEU A 27 -17.92 8.60 1.90
CA LEU A 27 -17.21 7.77 2.87
C LEU A 27 -17.59 8.09 4.33
N LEU A 28 -17.75 9.37 4.67
CA LEU A 28 -18.24 9.77 5.99
C LEU A 28 -19.68 9.27 6.22
N ARG A 29 -20.53 9.30 5.19
CA ARG A 29 -21.89 8.75 5.25
C ARG A 29 -21.88 7.23 5.46
N ALA A 30 -21.01 6.51 4.74
CA ALA A 30 -20.87 5.05 4.88
C ALA A 30 -20.49 4.65 6.32
N GLN A 31 -19.60 5.40 6.94
CA GLN A 31 -19.19 5.15 8.32
C GLN A 31 -20.31 5.49 9.32
N ARG A 32 -20.93 6.67 9.18
CA ARG A 32 -21.92 7.17 10.12
C ARG A 32 -23.26 6.43 10.06
N ASP A 33 -23.77 6.18 8.84
CA ASP A 33 -25.16 5.76 8.62
C ASP A 33 -25.27 4.25 8.29
N TYR A 34 -24.16 3.59 7.88
CA TYR A 34 -24.15 2.21 7.40
C TYR A 34 -23.21 1.28 8.17
N ASP A 35 -22.76 1.69 9.36
CA ASP A 35 -21.85 0.88 10.23
C ASP A 35 -20.67 0.27 9.45
N THR A 36 -20.03 1.11 8.62
CA THR A 36 -18.93 0.69 7.75
C THR A 36 -17.59 1.17 8.31
N ARG A 37 -16.62 0.28 8.48
CA ARG A 37 -15.26 0.64 8.86
C ARG A 37 -14.35 0.68 7.64
N ILE A 38 -13.63 1.77 7.49
CA ILE A 38 -12.70 1.96 6.36
C ILE A 38 -11.33 1.37 6.68
N ILE A 39 -10.74 0.73 5.67
CA ILE A 39 -9.35 0.28 5.66
C ILE A 39 -8.64 1.02 4.54
N LEU A 40 -7.66 1.88 4.86
CA LEU A 40 -6.77 2.45 3.83
C LEU A 40 -5.67 1.45 3.51
N ALA A 41 -5.73 0.86 2.33
CA ALA A 41 -4.84 -0.19 1.84
C ALA A 41 -3.88 0.36 0.77
N SER A 42 -2.63 0.63 1.13
CA SER A 42 -1.70 1.32 0.23
C SER A 42 -0.28 0.77 0.28
N GLY A 43 0.46 0.94 -0.82
CA GLY A 43 1.92 0.74 -0.86
C GLY A 43 2.71 1.79 -0.09
N ARG A 44 2.07 2.92 0.25
CA ARG A 44 2.67 4.03 0.99
C ARG A 44 3.06 3.63 2.41
N PRO A 45 4.08 4.27 3.01
CA PRO A 45 4.43 4.09 4.43
C PRO A 45 3.35 4.67 5.36
N THR A 46 3.34 4.22 6.63
CA THR A 46 2.32 4.58 7.62
C THR A 46 2.09 6.10 7.75
N PRO A 47 3.13 6.96 7.85
CA PRO A 47 2.92 8.41 7.99
C PRO A 47 2.19 9.04 6.80
N ALA A 48 2.42 8.52 5.59
CA ALA A 48 1.80 9.05 4.37
C ALA A 48 0.28 8.79 4.26
N LEU A 49 -0.28 7.95 5.14
CA LEU A 49 -1.73 7.72 5.24
C LEU A 49 -2.41 8.70 6.21
N GLY A 50 -1.64 9.39 7.06
CA GLY A 50 -2.18 10.16 8.19
C GLY A 50 -3.18 11.24 7.80
N ALA A 51 -2.86 12.07 6.81
CA ALA A 51 -3.74 13.17 6.39
C ALA A 51 -5.08 12.67 5.81
N LEU A 52 -5.07 11.58 5.03
CA LEU A 52 -6.29 10.97 4.50
C LEU A 52 -7.11 10.30 5.61
N ALA A 53 -6.45 9.62 6.54
CA ALA A 53 -7.11 9.00 7.68
C ALA A 53 -7.83 10.05 8.56
N GLU A 54 -7.22 11.21 8.77
CA GLU A 54 -7.80 12.33 9.50
C GLU A 54 -8.98 12.95 8.73
N ALA A 55 -8.79 13.25 7.42
CA ALA A 55 -9.84 13.83 6.58
C ALA A 55 -11.10 12.94 6.50
N LEU A 56 -10.93 11.63 6.60
CA LEU A 56 -12.00 10.63 6.60
C LEU A 56 -12.45 10.20 8.00
N GLN A 57 -11.89 10.77 9.07
CA GLN A 57 -12.23 10.45 10.47
C GLN A 57 -12.16 8.94 10.78
N ILE A 58 -11.21 8.23 10.16
CA ILE A 58 -11.14 6.74 10.23
C ILE A 58 -10.97 6.27 11.67
N ALA A 59 -10.22 7.00 12.49
CA ALA A 59 -10.01 6.71 13.89
C ALA A 59 -11.31 6.73 14.72
N ASP A 60 -12.19 7.68 14.44
CA ASP A 60 -13.44 7.91 15.19
C ASP A 60 -14.44 6.78 14.95
N TYR A 61 -14.38 6.15 13.78
CA TYR A 61 -15.24 5.03 13.40
C TYR A 61 -14.59 3.65 13.54
N GLY A 62 -13.40 3.58 14.18
CA GLY A 62 -12.73 2.30 14.45
C GLY A 62 -12.21 1.58 13.21
N GLY A 63 -11.80 2.33 12.19
CA GLY A 63 -11.20 1.79 10.97
C GLY A 63 -9.71 1.48 11.11
N TYR A 64 -9.08 1.10 10.00
CA TYR A 64 -7.74 0.52 9.98
C TYR A 64 -6.84 1.19 8.94
N LEU A 65 -5.53 1.13 9.19
CA LEU A 65 -4.49 1.50 8.23
C LEU A 65 -3.72 0.25 7.82
N MET A 66 -3.53 0.07 6.53
CA MET A 66 -2.81 -1.06 5.94
C MET A 66 -1.72 -0.55 4.98
N PRO A 67 -0.62 0.02 5.52
CA PRO A 67 0.52 0.51 4.74
C PRO A 67 1.38 -0.63 4.19
N PHE A 68 2.33 -0.27 3.30
CA PHE A 68 3.32 -1.19 2.72
C PHE A 68 2.68 -2.41 2.01
N ASN A 69 1.57 -2.20 1.27
CA ASN A 69 0.78 -3.27 0.64
C ASN A 69 0.34 -4.37 1.63
N GLY A 70 0.09 -4.01 2.90
CA GLY A 70 -0.28 -4.96 3.93
C GLY A 70 0.88 -5.55 4.73
N GLY A 71 2.08 -4.96 4.61
CA GLY A 71 3.22 -5.30 5.48
C GLY A 71 2.97 -5.00 6.95
N LYS A 72 2.10 -4.02 7.25
CA LYS A 72 1.57 -3.74 8.58
C LYS A 72 0.05 -3.56 8.53
N ILE A 73 -0.65 -3.89 9.62
CA ILE A 73 -2.06 -3.58 9.84
C ILE A 73 -2.19 -2.95 11.21
N LEU A 74 -2.73 -1.72 11.28
CA LEU A 74 -2.89 -0.96 12.50
C LEU A 74 -4.35 -0.52 12.69
N GLU A 75 -4.80 -0.45 13.93
CA GLU A 75 -6.00 0.32 14.28
C GLU A 75 -5.71 1.81 14.09
N ALA A 76 -6.58 2.53 13.39
CA ALA A 76 -6.33 3.94 13.08
C ALA A 76 -6.31 4.83 14.34
N GLY A 77 -7.19 4.57 15.32
CA GLY A 77 -7.31 5.37 16.54
C GLY A 77 -6.18 5.12 17.54
N SER A 78 -6.04 3.88 17.99
CA SER A 78 -5.07 3.50 19.02
C SER A 78 -3.64 3.36 18.51
N LYS A 79 -3.45 3.30 17.19
CA LYS A 79 -2.18 2.94 16.52
C LYS A 79 -1.67 1.53 16.91
N ARG A 80 -2.51 0.71 17.53
CA ARG A 80 -2.16 -0.66 17.91
C ARG A 80 -1.88 -1.50 16.67
N LEU A 81 -0.71 -2.12 16.62
CA LEU A 81 -0.34 -3.07 15.59
C LEU A 81 -1.13 -4.36 15.77
N LEU A 82 -1.94 -4.74 14.78
CA LEU A 82 -2.72 -5.98 14.76
C LEU A 82 -1.97 -7.11 14.07
N SER A 83 -1.23 -6.80 13.02
CA SER A 83 -0.43 -7.77 12.27
C SER A 83 0.74 -7.05 11.60
N ALA A 84 1.88 -7.72 11.54
CA ALA A 84 3.01 -7.31 10.71
C ALA A 84 3.62 -8.50 10.01
N GLN A 85 4.03 -8.30 8.78
CA GLN A 85 4.88 -9.20 8.02
C GLN A 85 6.07 -8.38 7.55
N LEU A 86 7.25 -8.70 8.06
CA LEU A 86 8.45 -7.89 7.94
C LEU A 86 9.57 -8.70 7.29
N LEU A 87 10.47 -8.03 6.58
CA LEU A 87 11.75 -8.59 6.14
C LEU A 87 12.58 -8.92 7.37
N ASP A 88 13.08 -10.13 7.44
CA ASP A 88 13.99 -10.53 8.51
C ASP A 88 15.29 -9.70 8.45
N ALA A 89 15.83 -9.34 9.60
CA ALA A 89 17.00 -8.47 9.70
C ALA A 89 18.25 -9.08 9.00
N ASP A 90 18.37 -10.42 8.94
CA ASP A 90 19.46 -11.11 8.25
C ASP A 90 19.43 -11.00 6.72
N LEU A 91 18.29 -10.61 6.15
CA LEU A 91 18.14 -10.34 4.71
C LEU A 91 18.70 -8.97 4.32
N ILE A 92 18.74 -8.01 5.24
CA ILE A 92 19.10 -6.62 4.92
C ILE A 92 20.52 -6.51 4.33
N PRO A 93 21.58 -7.14 4.91
CA PRO A 93 22.91 -7.11 4.29
C PRO A 93 22.95 -7.73 2.90
N GLN A 94 22.15 -8.77 2.65
CA GLN A 94 22.10 -9.47 1.37
C GLN A 94 21.42 -8.59 0.31
N LEU A 95 20.27 -7.97 0.65
CA LEU A 95 19.57 -7.02 -0.22
C LEU A 95 20.44 -5.81 -0.53
N TYR A 96 21.08 -5.23 0.50
CA TYR A 96 22.00 -4.11 0.33
C TYR A 96 23.12 -4.45 -0.67
N ARG A 97 23.79 -5.61 -0.49
CA ARG A 97 24.84 -6.05 -1.39
C ARG A 97 24.36 -6.17 -2.84
N LEU A 98 23.23 -6.84 -3.07
CA LEU A 98 22.66 -7.00 -4.42
C LEU A 98 22.34 -5.65 -5.06
N VAL A 99 21.73 -4.73 -4.30
CA VAL A 99 21.41 -3.38 -4.79
C VAL A 99 22.70 -2.61 -5.19
N GLN A 100 23.75 -2.66 -4.36
CA GLN A 100 25.03 -2.02 -4.66
C GLN A 100 25.74 -2.64 -5.87
N GLU A 101 25.77 -3.97 -6.00
CA GLU A 101 26.35 -4.69 -7.14
C GLU A 101 25.71 -4.28 -8.48
N HIS A 102 24.42 -3.93 -8.46
CA HIS A 102 23.69 -3.45 -9.65
C HIS A 102 23.71 -1.91 -9.79
N GLY A 103 24.42 -1.19 -8.91
CA GLY A 103 24.57 0.26 -8.97
C GLY A 103 23.28 1.05 -8.75
N ALA A 104 22.28 0.46 -8.10
CA ALA A 104 21.07 1.13 -7.63
C ALA A 104 21.29 1.75 -6.24
N ASN A 105 20.32 2.54 -5.76
CA ASN A 105 20.29 3.01 -4.37
C ASN A 105 19.21 2.25 -3.60
N ILE A 106 19.36 2.15 -2.28
CA ILE A 106 18.41 1.46 -1.39
C ILE A 106 17.85 2.43 -0.35
N LEU A 107 16.54 2.34 -0.16
CA LEU A 107 15.78 3.09 0.82
C LEU A 107 15.07 2.14 1.77
N THR A 108 14.84 2.59 3.00
CA THR A 108 13.85 2.00 3.92
C THR A 108 13.21 3.09 4.78
N TYR A 109 12.27 2.72 5.64
CA TYR A 109 11.38 3.68 6.29
C TYR A 109 11.40 3.50 7.81
N THR A 110 11.51 4.61 8.51
CA THR A 110 11.13 4.72 9.92
C THR A 110 9.75 5.38 10.02
N GLU A 111 9.28 5.68 11.23
CA GLU A 111 8.04 6.45 11.40
C GLU A 111 8.20 7.94 11.00
N GLU A 112 9.41 8.46 10.85
CA GLU A 112 9.66 9.89 10.58
C GLU A 112 10.42 10.15 9.28
N HIS A 113 11.25 9.21 8.81
CA HIS A 113 12.21 9.44 7.73
C HIS A 113 12.30 8.27 6.76
N ILE A 114 12.68 8.58 5.53
CA ILE A 114 13.22 7.61 4.58
C ILE A 114 14.73 7.56 4.80
N LEU A 115 15.28 6.38 5.13
CA LEU A 115 16.70 6.19 5.35
C LEU A 115 17.41 5.79 4.08
N THR A 116 18.57 6.39 3.81
CA THR A 116 19.46 6.07 2.67
C THR A 116 20.89 6.49 2.96
N GLU A 117 21.88 5.91 2.28
CA GLU A 117 23.25 6.41 2.29
C GLU A 117 23.47 7.55 1.29
N ARG A 118 22.61 7.65 0.24
CA ARG A 118 22.71 8.63 -0.86
C ARG A 118 21.47 9.49 -0.91
N GLU A 119 21.50 10.63 -0.21
CA GLU A 119 20.37 11.57 -0.15
C GLU A 119 20.22 12.46 -1.42
N ASP A 120 21.28 12.59 -2.21
CA ASP A 120 21.34 13.36 -3.45
C ASP A 120 20.93 12.56 -4.71
N ASP A 121 20.27 11.43 -4.52
CA ASP A 121 19.79 10.56 -5.60
C ASP A 121 18.44 11.05 -6.15
N PRO A 122 18.33 11.40 -7.46
CA PRO A 122 17.11 11.95 -8.04
C PRO A 122 15.92 10.97 -8.03
N TYR A 123 16.17 9.67 -7.90
CA TYR A 123 15.10 8.69 -7.76
C TYR A 123 14.61 8.59 -6.30
N ALA A 124 15.49 8.80 -5.33
CA ALA A 124 15.10 8.91 -3.92
C ALA A 124 14.22 10.15 -3.67
N GLU A 125 14.52 11.27 -4.33
CA GLU A 125 13.70 12.49 -4.27
C GLU A 125 12.26 12.27 -4.74
N LYS A 126 12.04 11.37 -5.72
CA LYS A 126 10.68 11.02 -6.18
C LYS A 126 9.87 10.36 -5.06
N GLU A 127 10.49 9.51 -4.25
CA GLU A 127 9.83 8.87 -3.11
C GLU A 127 9.47 9.90 -2.02
N VAL A 128 10.30 10.94 -1.81
CA VAL A 128 9.97 12.08 -0.93
C VAL A 128 8.70 12.79 -1.41
N VAL A 129 8.60 13.05 -2.72
CA VAL A 129 7.43 13.72 -3.30
C VAL A 129 6.16 12.87 -3.15
N ILE A 130 6.26 11.56 -3.37
CA ILE A 130 5.12 10.63 -3.29
C ILE A 130 4.64 10.45 -1.84
N THR A 131 5.59 10.35 -0.89
CA THR A 131 5.26 10.01 0.50
C THR A 131 5.11 11.22 1.41
N GLY A 132 5.70 12.37 1.04
CA GLY A 132 5.85 13.54 1.88
C GLY A 132 6.84 13.36 3.04
N MET A 133 7.56 12.24 3.09
CA MET A 133 8.53 11.94 4.15
C MET A 133 9.92 12.48 3.80
N PRO A 134 10.64 13.12 4.75
CA PRO A 134 11.98 13.61 4.51
C PRO A 134 13.00 12.47 4.40
N LEU A 135 14.01 12.65 3.54
CA LEU A 135 15.19 11.80 3.51
C LEU A 135 16.07 12.06 4.73
N LYS A 136 16.67 11.01 5.23
CA LYS A 136 17.72 11.05 6.26
C LYS A 136 18.89 10.21 5.80
N ARG A 137 20.01 10.88 5.56
CA ARG A 137 21.26 10.18 5.26
C ARG A 137 21.76 9.43 6.49
N VAL A 138 22.18 8.20 6.28
CA VAL A 138 22.83 7.35 7.27
C VAL A 138 24.25 6.98 6.81
N PRO A 139 25.23 6.85 7.74
CA PRO A 139 26.60 6.48 7.37
C PRO A 139 26.73 5.06 6.83
N SER A 140 25.87 4.14 7.30
CA SER A 140 25.78 2.76 6.87
C SER A 140 24.32 2.35 6.89
N PHE A 141 23.79 1.93 5.74
CA PHE A 141 22.41 1.44 5.63
C PHE A 141 22.18 0.20 6.48
N VAL A 142 23.13 -0.74 6.42
CA VAL A 142 23.02 -2.01 7.15
C VAL A 142 23.05 -1.80 8.67
N GLU A 143 23.88 -0.88 9.16
CA GLU A 143 23.93 -0.55 10.60
C GLU A 143 22.70 0.25 11.07
N ALA A 144 22.10 1.04 10.20
CA ALA A 144 20.89 1.79 10.52
C ALA A 144 19.62 0.92 10.45
N ALA A 145 19.64 -0.15 9.66
CA ALA A 145 18.52 -1.06 9.41
C ALA A 145 18.65 -2.36 10.20
N THR A 146 18.86 -2.28 11.51
CA THR A 146 19.12 -3.42 12.40
C THR A 146 17.89 -4.23 12.80
N GLU A 147 16.70 -3.67 12.60
CA GLU A 147 15.43 -4.32 12.92
C GLU A 147 14.77 -4.90 11.66
N SER A 148 13.81 -5.78 11.84
CA SER A 148 12.97 -6.26 10.75
C SER A 148 12.16 -5.10 10.15
N LEU A 149 12.19 -4.98 8.83
CA LEU A 149 11.64 -3.85 8.09
C LEU A 149 10.36 -4.22 7.31
N PRO A 150 9.39 -3.32 7.16
CA PRO A 150 8.21 -3.60 6.34
C PRO A 150 8.54 -3.76 4.85
N LYS A 151 9.50 -3.00 4.35
CA LYS A 151 10.07 -3.13 3.00
C LYS A 151 11.43 -2.42 2.89
N CYS A 152 12.18 -2.79 1.86
CA CYS A 152 13.19 -1.94 1.25
C CYS A 152 12.72 -1.53 -0.14
N LEU A 153 13.18 -0.37 -0.63
CA LEU A 153 12.91 0.12 -1.98
C LEU A 153 14.26 0.33 -2.68
N ALA A 154 14.51 -0.41 -3.75
CA ALA A 154 15.64 -0.11 -4.61
C ALA A 154 15.21 0.92 -5.67
N VAL A 155 16.01 1.99 -5.81
CA VAL A 155 15.71 3.08 -6.72
C VAL A 155 16.85 3.28 -7.72
N GLY A 156 16.49 3.59 -8.95
CA GLY A 156 17.45 3.79 -10.03
C GLY A 156 16.81 3.70 -11.42
N PRO A 157 17.61 3.80 -12.49
CA PRO A 157 17.10 3.67 -13.85
C PRO A 157 16.72 2.21 -14.16
N LEU A 158 15.74 2.04 -15.06
CA LEU A 158 15.12 0.74 -15.39
C LEU A 158 16.13 -0.33 -15.79
N GLU A 159 17.18 0.05 -16.54
CA GLU A 159 18.22 -0.87 -16.99
C GLU A 159 19.04 -1.50 -15.86
N LYS A 160 19.04 -0.88 -14.68
CA LYS A 160 19.67 -1.43 -13.45
C LYS A 160 18.68 -2.26 -12.63
N LEU A 161 17.41 -1.85 -12.61
CA LEU A 161 16.38 -2.51 -11.80
C LEU A 161 15.94 -3.85 -12.39
N ILE A 162 15.92 -4.01 -13.72
CA ILE A 162 15.55 -5.28 -14.35
C ILE A 162 16.52 -6.41 -13.96
N PRO A 163 17.84 -6.29 -14.11
CA PRO A 163 18.76 -7.35 -13.69
C PRO A 163 18.80 -7.53 -12.16
N LEU A 164 18.62 -6.46 -11.37
CA LEU A 164 18.51 -6.54 -9.93
C LEU A 164 17.28 -7.37 -9.49
N GLU A 165 16.12 -7.12 -10.11
CA GLU A 165 14.90 -7.91 -9.85
C GLU A 165 15.13 -9.41 -10.10
N ALA A 166 15.79 -9.75 -11.22
CA ALA A 166 16.10 -11.13 -11.54
C ALA A 166 17.06 -11.76 -10.51
N ALA A 167 18.12 -11.04 -10.12
CA ALA A 167 19.09 -11.50 -9.13
C ALA A 167 18.47 -11.72 -7.73
N VAL A 168 17.57 -10.81 -7.29
CA VAL A 168 16.85 -10.98 -6.02
C VAL A 168 15.94 -12.20 -6.08
N LYS A 169 15.19 -12.39 -7.18
CA LYS A 169 14.30 -13.55 -7.35
C LYS A 169 15.08 -14.87 -7.38
N GLU A 170 16.25 -14.90 -8.00
CA GLU A 170 17.11 -16.09 -8.07
C GLU A 170 17.72 -16.44 -6.70
N GLN A 171 18.26 -15.44 -5.99
CA GLN A 171 19.03 -15.70 -4.76
C GLN A 171 18.17 -15.70 -3.50
N LEU A 172 17.10 -14.89 -3.45
CA LEU A 172 16.30 -14.66 -2.25
C LEU A 172 14.78 -14.90 -2.45
N GLY A 173 14.34 -15.34 -3.63
CA GLY A 173 12.93 -15.45 -4.00
C GLY A 173 12.08 -16.42 -3.16
N THR A 174 12.70 -17.22 -2.29
CA THR A 174 12.00 -18.04 -1.29
C THR A 174 11.66 -17.28 0.01
N ARG A 175 12.21 -16.06 0.18
CA ARG A 175 12.05 -15.24 1.39
C ARG A 175 11.64 -13.79 1.07
N VAL A 176 11.97 -13.31 -0.14
CA VAL A 176 11.77 -11.92 -0.57
C VAL A 176 10.92 -11.89 -1.83
N GLY A 177 9.85 -11.10 -1.79
CA GLY A 177 9.11 -10.67 -2.97
C GLY A 177 9.82 -9.48 -3.62
N ALA A 178 10.04 -9.53 -4.93
CA ALA A 178 10.64 -8.45 -5.70
C ALA A 178 9.77 -8.16 -6.93
N PHE A 179 9.30 -6.93 -7.06
CA PHE A 179 8.52 -6.47 -8.21
C PHE A 179 8.69 -4.96 -8.42
N ARG A 180 8.61 -4.53 -9.66
CA ARG A 180 8.69 -3.10 -10.00
C ARG A 180 7.32 -2.45 -9.88
N SER A 181 7.24 -1.38 -9.10
CA SER A 181 6.05 -0.52 -8.98
C SER A 181 6.08 0.64 -9.98
N SER A 182 7.25 0.92 -10.56
CA SER A 182 7.45 1.89 -11.65
C SER A 182 8.77 1.59 -12.39
N ASP A 183 9.08 2.38 -13.41
CA ASP A 183 10.34 2.27 -14.17
C ASP A 183 11.60 2.60 -13.33
N TYR A 184 11.42 3.17 -12.15
CA TYR A 184 12.52 3.62 -11.29
C TYR A 184 12.43 3.09 -9.85
N PHE A 185 11.45 2.24 -9.53
CA PHE A 185 11.23 1.63 -8.22
C PHE A 185 11.13 0.12 -8.30
N LEU A 186 11.94 -0.57 -7.51
CA LEU A 186 11.84 -2.01 -7.26
C LEU A 186 11.52 -2.23 -5.78
N GLU A 187 10.33 -2.71 -5.52
CA GLU A 187 9.86 -3.10 -4.19
C GLU A 187 10.52 -4.41 -3.76
N LEU A 188 11.08 -4.41 -2.56
CA LEU A 188 11.69 -5.55 -1.89
C LEU A 188 10.93 -5.77 -0.59
N VAL A 189 10.04 -6.74 -0.59
CA VAL A 189 9.06 -6.98 0.48
C VAL A 189 9.17 -8.41 1.02
N PRO A 190 8.65 -8.71 2.21
CA PRO A 190 8.53 -10.10 2.64
C PRO A 190 7.74 -10.93 1.63
N LEU A 191 8.13 -12.18 1.44
CA LEU A 191 7.41 -13.05 0.50
C LEU A 191 5.94 -13.19 0.90
N GLY A 192 5.05 -13.04 -0.07
CA GLY A 192 3.60 -13.17 0.12
C GLY A 192 2.91 -11.94 0.74
N VAL A 193 3.64 -10.82 0.93
CA VAL A 193 2.99 -9.55 1.28
C VAL A 193 2.25 -9.03 0.06
N ASN A 194 0.93 -8.95 0.17
CA ASN A 194 0.02 -8.27 -0.73
C ASN A 194 -1.24 -7.84 0.02
N LYS A 195 -2.04 -6.97 -0.57
CA LYS A 195 -3.26 -6.41 0.06
C LYS A 195 -4.30 -7.47 0.38
N GLY A 196 -4.48 -8.48 -0.49
CA GLY A 196 -5.43 -9.58 -0.27
C GLY A 196 -5.06 -10.44 0.93
N ASN A 197 -3.81 -10.91 1.01
CA ASN A 197 -3.33 -11.70 2.15
C ASN A 197 -3.40 -10.91 3.47
N ALA A 198 -3.15 -9.61 3.43
CA ALA A 198 -3.27 -8.77 4.62
C ALA A 198 -4.73 -8.62 5.06
N LEU A 199 -5.65 -8.43 4.12
CA LEU A 199 -7.09 -8.38 4.42
C LEU A 199 -7.60 -9.71 4.96
N ALA A 200 -7.16 -10.85 4.43
CA ALA A 200 -7.51 -12.17 4.96
C ALA A 200 -7.10 -12.29 6.44
N ARG A 201 -5.86 -11.89 6.79
CA ARG A 201 -5.40 -11.86 8.19
C ARG A 201 -6.24 -10.91 9.07
N LEU A 202 -6.63 -9.74 8.55
CA LEU A 202 -7.48 -8.81 9.29
C LEU A 202 -8.88 -9.40 9.54
N LEU A 203 -9.48 -10.02 8.53
CA LEU A 203 -10.76 -10.70 8.65
C LEU A 203 -10.71 -11.80 9.73
N ASP A 204 -9.66 -12.62 9.73
CA ASP A 204 -9.45 -13.65 10.77
C ASP A 204 -9.36 -13.05 12.18
N VAL A 205 -8.58 -11.97 12.35
CA VAL A 205 -8.43 -11.27 13.63
C VAL A 205 -9.77 -10.71 14.14
N LEU A 206 -10.63 -10.25 13.21
CA LEU A 206 -11.94 -9.66 13.53
C LEU A 206 -13.06 -10.70 13.63
N GLY A 207 -12.82 -11.97 13.29
CA GLY A 207 -13.84 -13.01 13.22
C GLY A 207 -14.87 -12.75 12.12
N MET A 208 -14.45 -12.11 11.03
CA MET A 208 -15.28 -11.73 9.88
C MET A 208 -14.95 -12.58 8.65
N THR A 209 -15.80 -12.51 7.64
CA THR A 209 -15.66 -13.27 6.41
C THR A 209 -15.50 -12.35 5.20
N PRO A 210 -15.03 -12.87 4.04
CA PRO A 210 -14.97 -12.08 2.81
C PRO A 210 -16.31 -11.42 2.40
N GLN A 211 -17.46 -12.01 2.76
CA GLN A 211 -18.78 -11.46 2.49
C GLN A 211 -19.08 -10.16 3.25
N ASP A 212 -18.31 -9.88 4.29
CA ASP A 212 -18.41 -8.64 5.06
C ASP A 212 -17.53 -7.52 4.49
N LEU A 213 -16.72 -7.82 3.45
CA LEU A 213 -15.73 -6.94 2.85
C LEU A 213 -16.17 -6.44 1.47
N ILE A 214 -16.11 -5.14 1.27
CA ILE A 214 -16.07 -4.47 -0.03
C ILE A 214 -14.63 -3.99 -0.23
N ALA A 215 -14.02 -4.28 -1.38
CA ALA A 215 -12.68 -3.80 -1.72
C ALA A 215 -12.71 -3.04 -3.04
N ILE A 216 -12.12 -1.84 -3.07
CA ILE A 216 -12.07 -0.98 -4.25
C ILE A 216 -10.61 -0.67 -4.58
N GLY A 217 -10.20 -0.91 -5.83
CA GLY A 217 -8.84 -0.70 -6.29
C GLY A 217 -8.77 -0.50 -7.81
N ASP A 218 -7.59 -0.15 -8.33
CA ASP A 218 -7.43 0.16 -9.74
C ASP A 218 -6.23 -0.52 -10.42
N ASN A 219 -5.36 -1.18 -9.66
CA ASN A 219 -4.11 -1.67 -10.24
C ASN A 219 -3.79 -3.12 -9.83
N TYR A 220 -2.70 -3.66 -10.36
CA TYR A 220 -2.29 -5.06 -10.15
C TYR A 220 -2.02 -5.42 -8.69
N ASN A 221 -1.55 -4.47 -7.87
CA ASN A 221 -1.36 -4.69 -6.43
C ASN A 221 -2.69 -4.74 -5.63
N ASP A 222 -3.82 -4.44 -6.29
CA ASP A 222 -5.17 -4.51 -5.71
C ASP A 222 -5.90 -5.80 -6.07
N LEU A 223 -5.38 -6.53 -7.04
CA LEU A 223 -6.09 -7.66 -7.63
C LEU A 223 -6.49 -8.71 -6.59
N GLU A 224 -5.56 -9.08 -5.71
CA GLU A 224 -5.83 -10.07 -4.68
C GLU A 224 -6.86 -9.59 -3.65
N MET A 225 -6.93 -8.28 -3.34
CA MET A 225 -7.97 -7.77 -2.44
C MET A 225 -9.34 -7.68 -3.14
N ILE A 226 -9.37 -7.36 -4.43
CA ILE A 226 -10.59 -7.34 -5.23
C ILE A 226 -11.17 -8.76 -5.35
N GLU A 227 -10.32 -9.75 -5.57
CA GLU A 227 -10.76 -11.16 -5.68
C GLU A 227 -11.14 -11.79 -4.35
N LEU A 228 -10.50 -11.38 -3.25
CA LEU A 228 -10.82 -11.87 -1.91
C LEU A 228 -12.19 -11.40 -1.44
N ALA A 229 -12.53 -10.14 -1.72
CA ALA A 229 -13.72 -9.49 -1.16
C ALA A 229 -15.02 -10.13 -1.63
N GLY A 230 -16.03 -10.21 -0.78
CA GLY A 230 -17.39 -10.60 -1.17
C GLY A 230 -17.97 -9.67 -2.24
N THR A 231 -17.49 -8.40 -2.26
CA THR A 231 -17.78 -7.47 -3.35
C THR A 231 -16.47 -6.75 -3.73
N GLY A 232 -15.82 -7.24 -4.75
CA GLY A 232 -14.63 -6.62 -5.35
C GLY A 232 -15.01 -5.62 -6.44
N VAL A 233 -14.48 -4.42 -6.36
CA VAL A 233 -14.78 -3.30 -7.26
C VAL A 233 -13.50 -2.84 -7.95
N ALA A 234 -13.50 -2.81 -9.27
CA ALA A 234 -12.47 -2.18 -10.06
C ALA A 234 -12.87 -0.76 -10.44
N MET A 235 -11.93 0.18 -10.34
CA MET A 235 -12.13 1.54 -10.85
C MET A 235 -12.24 1.55 -12.37
N GLY A 236 -12.94 2.54 -12.94
CA GLY A 236 -13.08 2.71 -14.39
C GLY A 236 -11.76 3.03 -15.11
N ASN A 237 -10.76 3.52 -14.39
CA ASN A 237 -9.39 3.72 -14.87
C ASN A 237 -8.47 2.51 -14.72
N ALA A 238 -8.95 1.40 -14.12
CA ALA A 238 -8.16 0.17 -14.00
C ALA A 238 -7.93 -0.48 -15.39
N PRO A 239 -6.83 -1.26 -15.55
CA PRO A 239 -6.65 -2.09 -16.72
C PRO A 239 -7.84 -3.06 -16.95
N GLU A 240 -8.18 -3.32 -18.21
CA GLU A 240 -9.34 -4.16 -18.57
C GLU A 240 -9.30 -5.57 -17.98
N ASP A 241 -8.12 -6.15 -17.82
CA ASP A 241 -7.96 -7.48 -17.24
C ASP A 241 -8.29 -7.50 -15.74
N ILE A 242 -8.04 -6.41 -15.01
CA ILE A 242 -8.48 -6.21 -13.63
C ILE A 242 -9.99 -5.98 -13.58
N GLN A 243 -10.53 -5.13 -14.46
CA GLN A 243 -11.97 -4.89 -14.53
C GLN A 243 -12.77 -6.19 -14.75
N ARG A 244 -12.27 -7.10 -15.60
CA ARG A 244 -12.91 -8.39 -15.87
C ARG A 244 -12.93 -9.35 -14.68
N ARG A 245 -12.08 -9.13 -13.67
CA ARG A 245 -11.97 -9.97 -12.46
C ARG A 245 -12.74 -9.42 -11.26
N ALA A 246 -13.26 -8.20 -11.38
CA ALA A 246 -14.09 -7.58 -10.35
C ALA A 246 -15.56 -7.98 -10.45
N ASN A 247 -16.28 -7.93 -9.32
CA ASN A 247 -17.74 -8.12 -9.30
C ASN A 247 -18.48 -6.90 -9.87
N PHE A 248 -17.89 -5.72 -9.74
CA PHE A 248 -18.45 -4.45 -10.19
C PHE A 248 -17.35 -3.55 -10.75
N VAL A 249 -17.63 -2.86 -11.85
CA VAL A 249 -16.75 -1.83 -12.41
C VAL A 249 -17.42 -0.47 -12.16
N THR A 250 -16.77 0.38 -11.40
CA THR A 250 -17.25 1.72 -11.11
C THR A 250 -16.71 2.74 -12.10
N ARG A 251 -16.96 4.04 -11.86
CA ARG A 251 -16.38 5.14 -12.63
C ARG A 251 -14.90 5.32 -12.34
N SER A 252 -14.24 6.19 -13.09
CA SER A 252 -12.84 6.56 -12.80
C SER A 252 -12.70 7.37 -11.50
N ASN A 253 -11.48 7.44 -10.97
CA ASN A 253 -11.17 8.28 -9.82
C ASN A 253 -11.34 9.80 -10.10
N ALA A 254 -11.33 10.21 -11.37
CA ALA A 254 -11.64 11.58 -11.78
C ALA A 254 -13.15 11.89 -11.82
N GLU A 255 -14.01 10.85 -11.72
CA GLU A 255 -15.47 10.93 -11.81
C GLU A 255 -16.15 10.44 -10.52
N ASP A 256 -15.49 10.61 -9.38
CA ASP A 256 -15.99 10.18 -8.07
C ASP A 256 -16.38 8.68 -8.01
N GLY A 257 -15.58 7.81 -8.65
CA GLY A 257 -15.91 6.38 -8.81
C GLY A 257 -16.16 5.65 -7.49
N VAL A 258 -15.45 6.00 -6.41
CA VAL A 258 -15.68 5.43 -5.06
C VAL A 258 -17.06 5.81 -4.55
N ALA A 259 -17.47 7.09 -4.66
CA ALA A 259 -18.78 7.53 -4.24
C ALA A 259 -19.89 6.84 -5.05
N TYR A 260 -19.71 6.75 -6.37
CA TYR A 260 -20.65 6.03 -7.23
C TYR A 260 -20.80 4.55 -6.85
N ALA A 261 -19.70 3.86 -6.56
CA ALA A 261 -19.74 2.47 -6.10
C ALA A 261 -20.56 2.33 -4.81
N LEU A 262 -20.37 3.21 -3.83
CA LEU A 262 -21.11 3.19 -2.57
C LEU A 262 -22.61 3.44 -2.79
N GLU A 263 -22.98 4.32 -3.70
CA GLU A 263 -24.39 4.56 -4.06
C GLU A 263 -25.05 3.30 -4.64
N GLN A 264 -24.33 2.50 -5.43
CA GLN A 264 -24.86 1.31 -6.08
C GLN A 264 -24.87 0.06 -5.18
N LEU A 265 -23.95 -0.03 -4.21
CA LEU A 265 -23.64 -1.27 -3.50
C LEU A 265 -23.97 -1.21 -1.99
N LEU A 266 -23.94 -0.02 -1.40
CA LEU A 266 -24.08 0.13 0.05
C LEU A 266 -25.29 0.98 0.45
N PHE A 267 -25.64 2.01 -0.31
CA PHE A 267 -26.71 2.97 0.05
C PHE A 267 -28.10 2.56 -0.50
N VAL A 268 -28.26 1.34 -0.95
CA VAL A 268 -29.51 0.77 -1.47
C VAL A 268 -30.40 0.18 -0.38
#